data_814ba1d23d8bcc9c84ac1166b3fb02cd
#
_entry.id   814ba1d23d8bcc9c84ac1166b3fb02cd
#
_cell.length_a   1.000
_cell.length_b   1.000
_cell.length_c   1.000
_cell.angle_alpha   90.00
_cell.angle_beta   90.00
_cell.angle_gamma   90.00
#
_symmetry.space_group_name_H-M   'P 1'
#
loop_
_entity.id
_entity.type
_entity.pdbx_description
1 polymer ?
#
loop_
_entity_poly.entity_id
_entity_poly.type
_entity_poly.pdbx_seq_one_letter_code
_entity_poly.pdbx_strand_id
1 'polypeptide(L)'
;MSWSPVLAALVVALLLPVVEVAAQQAQPRKLGDFQSWTAVTLGEGGQKICYAFARAARSEGVPNRPAQGVMLVVTHRPQGRDQVAIRAGYNYPRNADGGDPVQVSVGGTALGFYTAQDSAFARDNRAAVAAFRNGREATARGPGPNGRGQASDTFPLAGFGQAYDAISRDCPAARR
;
A
#
# COMPACT_ATOMS: atom_id res chain seq x y z
N MET A 1 49.30 53.65 43.53
CA MET A 1 48.86 53.50 42.15
C MET A 1 49.15 52.07 41.74
N SER A 2 48.14 51.20 41.81
CA SER A 2 48.26 49.77 41.52
C SER A 2 47.36 49.45 40.34
N TRP A 3 47.95 49.01 39.25
CA TRP A 3 47.23 48.53 38.06
C TRP A 3 47.08 47.00 38.14
N SER A 4 45.82 46.54 38.12
CA SER A 4 45.51 45.12 37.99
C SER A 4 45.26 44.81 36.51
N PRO A 5 45.85 43.74 35.97
CA PRO A 5 45.51 43.29 34.62
C PRO A 5 44.25 42.41 34.66
N VAL A 6 43.25 42.78 33.84
CA VAL A 6 42.03 41.99 33.58
C VAL A 6 42.41 40.92 32.56
N LEU A 7 42.36 39.63 32.97
CA LEU A 7 42.44 38.48 32.11
C LEU A 7 41.14 38.27 31.36
N ALA A 8 41.13 38.54 30.07
CA ALA A 8 40.03 38.21 29.15
C ALA A 8 40.13 36.74 28.76
N ALA A 9 39.22 35.91 29.29
CA ALA A 9 39.10 34.52 28.87
C ALA A 9 38.38 34.43 27.51
N LEU A 10 39.08 34.01 26.48
CA LEU A 10 38.51 33.78 25.14
C LEU A 10 37.83 32.39 25.12
N VAL A 11 36.48 32.38 25.16
CA VAL A 11 35.71 31.13 24.97
C VAL A 11 35.61 30.85 23.47
N VAL A 12 36.38 29.90 22.99
CA VAL A 12 36.28 29.39 21.62
C VAL A 12 35.15 28.34 21.61
N ALA A 13 33.96 28.73 21.14
CA ALA A 13 32.87 27.80 20.89
C ALA A 13 33.18 26.96 19.63
N LEU A 14 33.48 25.67 19.83
CA LEU A 14 33.58 24.70 18.74
C LEU A 14 32.16 24.43 18.19
N LEU A 15 31.84 25.04 17.05
CA LEU A 15 30.69 24.69 16.23
C LEU A 15 30.99 23.38 15.49
N LEU A 16 30.54 22.24 16.04
CA LEU A 16 30.54 20.97 15.33
C LEU A 16 29.42 20.98 14.26
N PRO A 17 29.72 20.67 12.98
CA PRO A 17 28.69 20.57 11.97
C PRO A 17 27.80 19.35 12.30
N VAL A 18 26.51 19.57 12.50
CA VAL A 18 25.50 18.52 12.56
C VAL A 18 25.33 18.00 11.13
N VAL A 19 25.87 16.84 10.83
CA VAL A 19 25.62 16.13 9.56
C VAL A 19 24.22 15.53 9.67
N GLU A 20 23.24 16.19 9.10
CA GLU A 20 21.92 15.59 8.87
C GLU A 20 22.08 14.44 7.86
N VAL A 21 22.05 13.21 8.37
CA VAL A 21 21.91 12.02 7.53
C VAL A 21 20.46 12.02 7.02
N ALA A 22 20.22 12.60 5.85
CA ALA A 22 18.97 12.46 5.16
C ALA A 22 18.74 10.95 4.89
N ALA A 23 17.74 10.37 5.55
CA ALA A 23 17.33 9.00 5.29
C ALA A 23 16.87 8.92 3.83
N GLN A 24 17.73 8.41 2.97
CA GLN A 24 17.43 8.20 1.55
C GLN A 24 16.30 7.16 1.49
N GLN A 25 15.07 7.61 1.16
CA GLN A 25 13.97 6.70 0.87
C GLN A 25 14.39 5.87 -0.35
N ALA A 26 14.55 4.57 -0.14
CA ALA A 26 14.93 3.68 -1.23
C ALA A 26 13.85 3.73 -2.32
N GLN A 27 14.26 4.06 -3.54
CA GLN A 27 13.33 4.14 -4.67
C GLN A 27 12.76 2.75 -4.98
N PRO A 28 11.45 2.67 -5.32
CA PRO A 28 10.84 1.41 -5.73
C PRO A 28 11.57 0.81 -6.93
N ARG A 29 11.95 -0.47 -6.85
CA ARG A 29 12.55 -1.23 -7.95
C ARG A 29 11.51 -2.16 -8.54
N LYS A 30 11.22 -2.02 -9.83
CA LYS A 30 10.30 -2.91 -10.54
C LYS A 30 10.91 -4.31 -10.68
N LEU A 31 10.15 -5.34 -10.31
CA LEU A 31 10.49 -6.76 -10.49
C LEU A 31 10.02 -7.27 -11.85
N GLY A 32 8.94 -6.71 -12.38
CA GLY A 32 8.40 -7.03 -13.70
C GLY A 32 6.97 -6.55 -13.89
N ASP A 33 6.55 -6.57 -15.16
CA ASP A 33 5.16 -6.42 -15.57
C ASP A 33 4.64 -7.78 -16.05
N PHE A 34 3.46 -8.16 -15.59
CA PHE A 34 2.82 -9.45 -15.84
C PHE A 34 1.40 -9.20 -16.30
N GLN A 35 1.21 -8.99 -17.59
CA GLN A 35 -0.06 -8.61 -18.19
C GLN A 35 -0.64 -7.34 -17.54
N SER A 36 -1.68 -7.46 -16.70
CA SER A 36 -2.31 -6.32 -16.01
C SER A 36 -1.69 -6.00 -14.66
N TRP A 37 -0.69 -6.77 -14.20
CA TRP A 37 -0.07 -6.64 -12.90
C TRP A 37 1.38 -6.18 -12.99
N THR A 38 1.77 -5.31 -12.08
CA THR A 38 3.17 -4.89 -11.88
C THR A 38 3.64 -5.35 -10.51
N ALA A 39 4.82 -5.98 -10.45
CA ALA A 39 5.47 -6.36 -9.20
C ALA A 39 6.64 -5.42 -8.90
N VAL A 40 6.76 -5.00 -7.63
CA VAL A 40 7.73 -4.00 -7.17
C VAL A 40 8.30 -4.41 -5.81
N THR A 41 9.55 -4.06 -5.57
CA THR A 41 10.18 -4.09 -4.24
C THR A 41 10.65 -2.70 -3.85
N LEU A 42 10.58 -2.39 -2.56
CA LEU A 42 11.13 -1.16 -1.99
C LEU A 42 11.70 -1.41 -0.60
N GLY A 43 12.60 -0.53 -0.17
CA GLY A 43 13.04 -0.47 1.22
C GLY A 43 12.21 0.55 1.99
N GLU A 44 11.70 0.19 3.16
CA GLU A 44 10.97 1.07 4.05
C GLU A 44 11.46 0.83 5.49
N GLY A 45 12.02 1.86 6.14
CA GLY A 45 12.51 1.74 7.51
C GLY A 45 13.55 0.63 7.73
N GLY A 46 14.42 0.39 6.75
CA GLY A 46 15.41 -0.70 6.79
C GLY A 46 14.84 -2.08 6.47
N GLN A 47 13.56 -2.18 6.19
CA GLN A 47 12.87 -3.42 5.84
C GLN A 47 12.58 -3.51 4.35
N LYS A 48 12.63 -4.73 3.81
CA LYS A 48 12.25 -5.00 2.43
C LYS A 48 10.76 -5.29 2.34
N ILE A 49 10.08 -4.57 1.47
CA ILE A 49 8.66 -4.72 1.19
C ILE A 49 8.49 -5.04 -0.29
N CYS A 50 7.69 -6.04 -0.60
CA CYS A 50 7.32 -6.36 -1.96
C CYS A 50 5.81 -6.23 -2.14
N TYR A 51 5.38 -5.65 -3.25
CA TYR A 51 3.97 -5.57 -3.59
C TYR A 51 3.72 -5.79 -5.08
N ALA A 52 2.58 -6.38 -5.37
CA ALA A 52 2.05 -6.48 -6.72
C ALA A 52 0.74 -5.72 -6.79
N PHE A 53 0.51 -5.01 -7.89
CA PHE A 53 -0.71 -4.23 -8.06
C PHE A 53 -1.23 -4.27 -9.48
N ALA A 54 -2.55 -4.13 -9.60
CA ALA A 54 -3.25 -3.84 -10.85
C ALA A 54 -4.09 -2.57 -10.68
N ARG A 55 -4.20 -1.79 -11.77
CA ARG A 55 -5.11 -0.65 -11.83
C ARG A 55 -6.50 -1.12 -12.21
N ALA A 56 -7.53 -0.40 -11.78
CA ALA A 56 -8.88 -0.69 -12.23
C ALA A 56 -9.00 -0.51 -13.76
N ALA A 57 -9.59 -1.48 -14.41
CA ALA A 57 -9.93 -1.36 -15.83
C ALA A 57 -11.20 -0.49 -16.01
N ARG A 58 -12.10 -0.52 -15.03
CA ARG A 58 -13.31 0.32 -14.97
C ARG A 58 -13.52 0.81 -13.55
N SER A 59 -14.00 2.04 -13.41
CA SER A 59 -14.39 2.66 -12.15
C SER A 59 -15.67 3.46 -12.38
N GLU A 60 -16.72 3.13 -11.65
CA GLU A 60 -18.07 3.69 -11.82
C GLU A 60 -18.60 4.20 -10.46
N GLY A 61 -19.62 5.05 -10.52
CA GLY A 61 -20.36 5.54 -9.35
C GLY A 61 -19.69 6.68 -8.57
N VAL A 62 -18.48 7.11 -8.94
CA VAL A 62 -17.81 8.28 -8.35
C VAL A 62 -17.38 9.22 -9.47
N PRO A 63 -18.06 10.37 -9.63
CA PRO A 63 -17.74 11.35 -10.67
C PRO A 63 -16.27 11.81 -10.61
N ASN A 64 -15.67 12.05 -11.75
CA ASN A 64 -14.32 12.59 -11.92
C ASN A 64 -13.19 11.79 -11.24
N ARG A 65 -13.42 10.54 -10.83
CA ARG A 65 -12.40 9.64 -10.31
C ARG A 65 -11.74 8.87 -11.46
N PRO A 66 -10.47 9.10 -11.77
CA PRO A 66 -9.79 8.35 -12.82
C PRO A 66 -9.55 6.89 -12.39
N ALA A 67 -9.88 5.94 -13.26
CA ALA A 67 -9.67 4.50 -12.98
C ALA A 67 -8.19 4.19 -12.64
N GLN A 68 -7.24 4.89 -13.25
CA GLN A 68 -5.81 4.72 -12.98
C GLN A 68 -5.40 5.06 -11.54
N GLY A 69 -6.20 5.84 -10.82
CA GLY A 69 -6.00 6.15 -9.40
C GLY A 69 -6.49 5.04 -8.46
N VAL A 70 -7.25 4.07 -8.98
CA VAL A 70 -7.83 2.97 -8.21
C VAL A 70 -6.99 1.71 -8.42
N MET A 71 -6.53 1.11 -7.33
CA MET A 71 -5.59 -0.01 -7.40
C MET A 71 -5.99 -1.15 -6.47
N LEU A 72 -5.91 -2.38 -6.96
CA LEU A 72 -5.89 -3.59 -6.16
C LEU A 72 -4.43 -3.97 -5.91
N VAL A 73 -4.06 -4.16 -4.64
CA VAL A 73 -2.66 -4.36 -4.21
C VAL A 73 -2.55 -5.59 -3.31
N VAL A 74 -1.52 -6.39 -3.51
CA VAL A 74 -1.10 -7.45 -2.57
C VAL A 74 0.31 -7.16 -2.09
N THR A 75 0.51 -7.10 -0.78
CA THR A 75 1.78 -6.69 -0.17
C THR A 75 2.34 -7.79 0.73
N HIS A 76 3.65 -8.02 0.63
CA HIS A 76 4.45 -8.82 1.55
C HIS A 76 5.33 -7.91 2.38
N ARG A 77 5.16 -7.97 3.72
CA ARG A 77 6.01 -7.31 4.71
C ARG A 77 6.66 -8.35 5.60
N PRO A 78 7.78 -8.05 6.26
CA PRO A 78 8.40 -8.98 7.22
C PRO A 78 7.43 -9.40 8.34
N GLN A 79 6.56 -8.49 8.79
CA GLN A 79 5.59 -8.72 9.87
C GLN A 79 4.25 -9.31 9.39
N GLY A 80 3.99 -9.34 8.09
CA GLY A 80 2.73 -9.84 7.55
C GLY A 80 2.75 -9.99 6.05
N ARG A 81 2.42 -11.19 5.59
CA ARG A 81 2.32 -11.50 4.16
C ARG A 81 0.88 -11.47 3.70
N ASP A 82 0.74 -11.43 2.38
CA ASP A 82 -0.55 -11.55 1.69
C ASP A 82 -1.55 -10.44 2.02
N GLN A 83 -1.09 -9.29 2.53
CA GLN A 83 -2.00 -8.20 2.81
C GLN A 83 -2.62 -7.69 1.51
N VAL A 84 -3.93 -7.91 1.36
CA VAL A 84 -4.72 -7.49 0.21
C VAL A 84 -5.45 -6.21 0.53
N ALA A 85 -5.30 -5.20 -0.34
CA ALA A 85 -5.96 -3.92 -0.19
C ALA A 85 -6.42 -3.36 -1.53
N ILE A 86 -7.48 -2.54 -1.49
CA ILE A 86 -7.93 -1.71 -2.60
C ILE A 86 -7.74 -0.26 -2.18
N ARG A 87 -6.99 0.51 -2.97
CA ARG A 87 -6.93 1.98 -2.84
C ARG A 87 -8.00 2.59 -3.71
N ALA A 88 -8.95 3.29 -3.09
CA ALA A 88 -10.14 3.76 -3.78
C ALA A 88 -9.97 5.11 -4.50
N GLY A 89 -8.90 5.87 -4.18
CA GLY A 89 -8.71 7.23 -4.68
C GLY A 89 -9.61 8.27 -4.01
N TYR A 90 -10.30 7.91 -2.94
CA TYR A 90 -11.03 8.80 -2.04
C TYR A 90 -11.06 8.19 -0.63
N ASN A 91 -11.36 9.00 0.38
CA ASN A 91 -11.55 8.50 1.73
C ASN A 91 -12.94 7.87 1.88
N TYR A 92 -12.96 6.62 2.33
CA TYR A 92 -14.20 5.94 2.71
C TYR A 92 -14.87 6.65 3.89
N PRO A 93 -16.20 6.57 4.02
CA PRO A 93 -16.88 7.01 5.23
C PRO A 93 -16.36 6.20 6.42
N ARG A 94 -16.40 6.83 7.62
CA ARG A 94 -16.00 6.15 8.85
C ARG A 94 -16.95 4.97 9.09
N ASN A 95 -16.40 3.77 9.19
CA ASN A 95 -17.17 2.56 9.49
C ASN A 95 -17.27 2.37 11.02
N ALA A 96 -18.33 2.90 11.61
CA ALA A 96 -18.57 2.82 13.06
C ALA A 96 -18.94 1.40 13.52
N ASP A 97 -19.55 0.60 12.63
CA ASP A 97 -20.14 -0.70 12.98
C ASP A 97 -19.15 -1.87 12.82
N GLY A 98 -17.92 -1.60 12.38
CA GLY A 98 -16.87 -2.62 12.23
C GLY A 98 -17.15 -3.70 11.19
N GLY A 99 -18.19 -3.53 10.36
CA GLY A 99 -18.56 -4.46 9.28
C GLY A 99 -17.61 -4.39 8.06
N ASP A 100 -18.03 -5.03 6.99
CA ASP A 100 -17.34 -5.10 5.70
C ASP A 100 -18.08 -4.28 4.65
N PRO A 101 -17.91 -2.94 4.64
CA PRO A 101 -18.66 -2.07 3.75
C PRO A 101 -18.28 -2.23 2.29
N VAL A 102 -17.14 -2.84 1.98
CA VAL A 102 -16.72 -3.15 0.62
C VAL A 102 -16.79 -4.67 0.41
N GLN A 103 -17.49 -5.07 -0.65
CA GLN A 103 -17.60 -6.46 -1.08
C GLN A 103 -16.85 -6.65 -2.40
N VAL A 104 -16.00 -7.66 -2.45
CA VAL A 104 -15.25 -8.02 -3.66
C VAL A 104 -15.75 -9.37 -4.16
N SER A 105 -16.21 -9.40 -5.39
CA SER A 105 -16.67 -10.63 -6.06
C SER A 105 -15.63 -11.10 -7.06
N VAL A 106 -15.28 -12.39 -7.00
CA VAL A 106 -14.40 -13.07 -7.97
C VAL A 106 -15.09 -14.36 -8.40
N GLY A 107 -15.63 -14.39 -9.62
CA GLY A 107 -16.49 -15.48 -10.03
C GLY A 107 -17.67 -15.64 -9.05
N GLY A 108 -17.83 -16.82 -8.46
CA GLY A 108 -18.87 -17.08 -7.46
C GLY A 108 -18.46 -16.81 -6.00
N THR A 109 -17.22 -16.33 -5.76
CA THR A 109 -16.70 -16.09 -4.40
C THR A 109 -16.92 -14.63 -4.01
N ALA A 110 -17.53 -14.40 -2.82
CA ALA A 110 -17.68 -13.10 -2.21
C ALA A 110 -16.67 -12.94 -1.05
N LEU A 111 -15.98 -11.81 -1.01
CA LEU A 111 -14.94 -11.49 -0.04
C LEU A 111 -15.27 -10.16 0.64
N GLY A 112 -15.30 -10.15 1.98
CA GLY A 112 -15.53 -8.94 2.77
C GLY A 112 -14.25 -8.14 3.00
N PHE A 113 -14.36 -6.80 2.88
CA PHE A 113 -13.27 -5.87 3.13
C PHE A 113 -13.72 -4.78 4.10
N TYR A 114 -12.95 -4.58 5.17
CA TYR A 114 -13.11 -3.42 6.06
C TYR A 114 -12.39 -2.20 5.50
N THR A 115 -12.81 -1.00 5.87
CA THR A 115 -12.25 0.25 5.36
C THR A 115 -11.45 1.01 6.40
N ALA A 116 -10.37 1.63 5.97
CA ALA A 116 -9.59 2.59 6.73
C ALA A 116 -9.04 3.66 5.79
N GLN A 117 -9.38 4.92 6.05
CA GLN A 117 -8.99 6.06 5.20
C GLN A 117 -9.38 5.86 3.74
N ASP A 118 -8.42 5.88 2.81
CA ASP A 118 -8.60 5.71 1.36
C ASP A 118 -8.55 4.26 0.88
N SER A 119 -8.46 3.32 1.81
CA SER A 119 -8.21 1.92 1.51
C SER A 119 -9.24 0.98 2.12
N ALA A 120 -9.54 -0.11 1.41
CA ALA A 120 -10.28 -1.26 1.89
C ALA A 120 -9.36 -2.47 1.98
N PHE A 121 -9.39 -3.22 3.09
CA PHE A 121 -8.50 -4.35 3.38
C PHE A 121 -9.30 -5.64 3.51
N ALA A 122 -8.83 -6.71 2.88
CA ALA A 122 -9.47 -8.02 2.97
C ALA A 122 -9.50 -8.52 4.42
N ARG A 123 -10.64 -9.07 4.85
CA ARG A 123 -10.76 -9.78 6.14
C ARG A 123 -9.99 -11.08 6.13
N ASP A 124 -10.08 -11.81 5.03
CA ASP A 124 -9.33 -13.04 4.82
C ASP A 124 -8.42 -12.87 3.59
N ASN A 125 -7.17 -12.50 3.87
CA ASN A 125 -6.16 -12.31 2.84
C ASN A 125 -5.85 -13.60 2.08
N ARG A 126 -5.88 -14.76 2.75
CA ARG A 126 -5.60 -16.06 2.13
C ARG A 126 -6.70 -16.43 1.14
N ALA A 127 -7.96 -16.29 1.53
CA ALA A 127 -9.10 -16.53 0.65
C ALA A 127 -9.07 -15.57 -0.56
N ALA A 128 -8.73 -14.30 -0.33
CA ALA A 128 -8.59 -13.31 -1.41
C ALA A 128 -7.50 -13.69 -2.42
N VAL A 129 -6.30 -14.05 -1.96
CA VAL A 129 -5.19 -14.50 -2.83
C VAL A 129 -5.59 -15.77 -3.60
N ALA A 130 -6.24 -16.74 -2.95
CA ALA A 130 -6.71 -17.95 -3.60
C ALA A 130 -7.75 -17.67 -4.70
N ALA A 131 -8.71 -16.79 -4.42
CA ALA A 131 -9.71 -16.37 -5.40
C ALA A 131 -9.08 -15.64 -6.59
N PHE A 132 -8.10 -14.74 -6.35
CA PHE A 132 -7.42 -14.00 -7.41
C PHE A 132 -6.57 -14.90 -8.33
N ARG A 133 -5.96 -15.96 -7.79
CA ARG A 133 -5.20 -16.91 -8.61
C ARG A 133 -6.08 -17.68 -9.60
N ASN A 134 -7.34 -17.92 -9.24
CA ASN A 134 -8.26 -18.73 -10.03
C ASN A 134 -9.29 -17.90 -10.81
N GLY A 135 -9.38 -16.59 -10.54
CA GLY A 135 -10.33 -15.69 -11.16
C GLY A 135 -9.82 -15.04 -12.44
N ARG A 136 -10.74 -14.48 -13.18
CA ARG A 136 -10.44 -13.65 -14.37
C ARG A 136 -10.52 -12.17 -14.08
N GLU A 137 -11.42 -11.80 -13.20
CA GLU A 137 -11.75 -10.43 -12.84
C GLU A 137 -12.22 -10.38 -11.39
N ALA A 138 -11.86 -9.30 -10.68
CA ALA A 138 -12.38 -8.96 -9.37
C ALA A 138 -13.22 -7.69 -9.46
N THR A 139 -14.45 -7.71 -8.96
CA THR A 139 -15.32 -6.53 -8.89
C THR A 139 -15.53 -6.13 -7.45
N ALA A 140 -15.05 -4.95 -7.07
CA ALA A 140 -15.25 -4.34 -5.76
C ALA A 140 -16.47 -3.40 -5.80
N ARG A 141 -17.36 -3.51 -4.82
CA ARG A 141 -18.48 -2.60 -4.60
C ARG A 141 -18.47 -2.11 -3.16
N GLY A 142 -18.66 -0.81 -3.00
CA GLY A 142 -18.64 -0.19 -1.68
C GLY A 142 -19.23 1.22 -1.69
N PRO A 143 -19.32 1.86 -0.51
CA PRO A 143 -19.84 3.21 -0.41
C PRO A 143 -18.92 4.20 -1.14
N GLY A 144 -19.52 5.17 -1.82
CA GLY A 144 -18.79 6.29 -2.40
C GLY A 144 -18.26 7.26 -1.33
N PRO A 145 -17.57 8.34 -1.75
CA PRO A 145 -17.05 9.35 -0.83
C PRO A 145 -18.18 9.94 0.03
N ASN A 146 -17.90 10.13 1.31
CA ASN A 146 -18.87 10.62 2.31
C ASN A 146 -20.15 9.76 2.43
N GLY A 147 -20.10 8.48 2.06
CA GLY A 147 -21.23 7.56 2.10
C GLY A 147 -22.29 7.80 1.03
N ARG A 148 -22.00 8.65 0.04
CA ARG A 148 -22.96 8.97 -1.03
C ARG A 148 -22.73 8.08 -2.23
N GLY A 149 -23.81 7.45 -2.68
CA GLY A 149 -23.77 6.53 -3.82
C GLY A 149 -22.99 5.25 -3.57
N GLN A 150 -22.82 4.46 -4.60
CA GLN A 150 -22.07 3.22 -4.60
C GLN A 150 -20.96 3.28 -5.64
N ALA A 151 -19.73 3.05 -5.24
CA ALA A 151 -18.60 2.84 -6.14
C ALA A 151 -18.55 1.39 -6.61
N SER A 152 -18.20 1.18 -7.88
CA SER A 152 -17.94 -0.14 -8.45
C SER A 152 -16.64 -0.09 -9.25
N ASP A 153 -15.67 -0.91 -8.88
CA ASP A 153 -14.35 -0.97 -9.48
C ASP A 153 -14.04 -2.38 -9.96
N THR A 154 -13.59 -2.50 -11.20
CA THR A 154 -13.27 -3.79 -11.82
C THR A 154 -11.79 -3.89 -12.09
N PHE A 155 -11.17 -4.96 -11.60
CA PHE A 155 -9.73 -5.23 -11.72
C PHE A 155 -9.49 -6.50 -12.52
N PRO A 156 -8.64 -6.47 -13.57
CA PRO A 156 -8.24 -7.66 -14.27
C PRO A 156 -7.32 -8.51 -13.39
N LEU A 157 -7.52 -9.82 -13.39
CA LEU A 157 -6.68 -10.77 -12.65
C LEU A 157 -5.65 -11.48 -13.53
N ALA A 158 -5.66 -11.21 -14.83
CA ALA A 158 -4.67 -11.76 -15.76
C ALA A 158 -3.26 -11.30 -15.36
N GLY A 159 -2.35 -12.25 -15.11
CA GLY A 159 -0.98 -12.00 -14.65
C GLY A 159 -0.80 -11.96 -13.13
N PHE A 160 -1.90 -12.01 -12.34
CA PHE A 160 -1.81 -11.99 -10.87
C PHE A 160 -0.87 -13.08 -10.32
N GLY A 161 -1.06 -14.33 -10.74
CA GLY A 161 -0.24 -15.45 -10.25
C GLY A 161 1.26 -15.23 -10.46
N GLN A 162 1.65 -14.76 -11.65
CA GLN A 162 3.06 -14.50 -11.98
C GLN A 162 3.63 -13.33 -11.17
N ALA A 163 2.86 -12.25 -11.01
CA ALA A 163 3.26 -11.10 -10.20
C ALA A 163 3.39 -11.46 -8.71
N TYR A 164 2.43 -12.24 -8.18
CA TYR A 164 2.46 -12.75 -6.81
C TYR A 164 3.68 -13.67 -6.57
N ASP A 165 4.02 -14.54 -7.52
CA ASP A 165 5.19 -15.40 -7.42
C ASP A 165 6.50 -14.58 -7.48
N ALA A 166 6.54 -13.49 -8.26
CA ALA A 166 7.68 -12.58 -8.31
C ALA A 166 7.92 -11.89 -6.96
N ILE A 167 6.87 -11.32 -6.33
CA ILE A 167 7.01 -10.71 -5.00
C ILE A 167 7.31 -11.75 -3.92
N SER A 168 6.81 -12.98 -4.05
CA SER A 168 7.07 -14.06 -3.08
C SER A 168 8.52 -14.56 -3.13
N ARG A 169 9.14 -14.58 -4.31
CA ARG A 169 10.56 -14.91 -4.46
C ARG A 169 11.46 -13.81 -3.90
N ASP A 170 11.11 -12.55 -4.14
CA ASP A 170 11.93 -11.41 -3.71
C ASP A 170 11.76 -11.09 -2.21
N CYS A 171 10.57 -11.33 -1.65
CA CYS A 171 10.24 -11.24 -0.22
C CYS A 171 9.75 -12.61 0.30
N PRO A 172 10.63 -13.60 0.53
CA PRO A 172 10.22 -14.91 1.03
C PRO A 172 9.67 -14.82 2.45
N ALA A 173 8.86 -15.81 2.86
CA ALA A 173 8.44 -15.93 4.25
C ALA A 173 9.68 -16.14 5.16
N ALA A 174 9.64 -15.57 6.35
CA ALA A 174 10.67 -15.84 7.35
C ALA A 174 10.73 -17.36 7.62
N ARG A 175 11.93 -17.91 7.62
CA ARG A 175 12.13 -19.31 8.05
C ARG A 175 11.80 -19.37 9.56
N ARG A 176 10.86 -20.20 9.92
CA ARG A 176 10.58 -20.54 11.32
C ARG A 176 11.63 -21.50 11.84
#